data_0aa564e77a76df9c1306a0b3316fe3a6
#
_entry.id   0aa564e77a76df9c1306a0b3316fe3a6
#
_cell.length_a   1.000
_cell.length_b   1.000
_cell.length_c   1.000
_cell.angle_alpha   90.00
_cell.angle_beta   90.00
_cell.angle_gamma   90.00
#
_symmetry.space_group_name_H-M   'P 1'
#
loop_
_entity.id
_entity.type
_entity.pdbx_description
1 polymer ?
#
loop_
_entity_poly.entity_id
_entity_poly.type
_entity_poly.pdbx_seq_one_letter_code
_entity_poly.pdbx_strand_id
1 'polypeptide(L)'
;PDAHTYIHETGHLLGLTDYYPTIVPSNKDVEVIEPTSRIDMMDCSVGDETSFSKMFLNWTRPMFVTDSCELTIKSFTDTGDVILVANTWNRTVFDEYYLIEFYTPTGLNTYDVSVGNNDAKLPRVPGVKIYHVDARLAYYLGQNTILGYCENGGYSPEAYSFGFAHNNSTYDDPDEYQKNYLYQLILNNSKDTQNFCAGDRNLFRSGDEIPTLKLNRGGEINYKISISVLEFTKATIKFEKA
;
A
#
# COMPACT_ATOMS: atom_id res chain seq x y z
N PRO A 1 5.03 26.98 -3.94
CA PRO A 1 4.96 25.55 -3.67
C PRO A 1 4.43 25.32 -2.27
N ASP A 2 3.57 24.33 -2.10
CA ASP A 2 3.02 23.93 -0.81
C ASP A 2 3.95 22.93 -0.08
N ALA A 3 3.59 22.56 1.14
CA ALA A 3 4.39 21.62 1.92
C ALA A 3 4.47 20.24 1.26
N HIS A 4 3.39 19.82 0.57
CA HIS A 4 3.33 18.53 -0.12
C HIS A 4 4.50 18.39 -1.11
N THR A 5 4.66 19.33 -2.04
CA THR A 5 5.74 19.28 -3.03
C THR A 5 7.11 19.07 -2.40
N TYR A 6 7.44 19.83 -1.33
CA TYR A 6 8.74 19.69 -0.68
C TYR A 6 8.92 18.34 0.01
N ILE A 7 7.89 17.83 0.68
CA ILE A 7 7.98 16.56 1.40
C ILE A 7 8.04 15.41 0.39
N HIS A 8 7.21 15.44 -0.65
CA HIS A 8 7.18 14.48 -1.74
C HIS A 8 8.55 14.36 -2.44
N GLU A 9 9.11 15.50 -2.87
CA GLU A 9 10.43 15.49 -3.51
C GLU A 9 11.56 15.06 -2.55
N THR A 10 11.38 15.30 -1.26
CA THR A 10 12.31 14.77 -0.25
C THR A 10 12.18 13.25 -0.13
N GLY A 11 10.97 12.70 -0.27
CA GLY A 11 10.73 11.27 -0.35
C GLY A 11 11.54 10.61 -1.47
N HIS A 12 11.59 11.22 -2.65
CA HIS A 12 12.43 10.74 -3.75
C HIS A 12 13.93 10.75 -3.41
N LEU A 13 14.41 11.77 -2.72
CA LEU A 13 15.81 11.81 -2.26
C LEU A 13 16.12 10.68 -1.25
N LEU A 14 15.13 10.19 -0.53
CA LEU A 14 15.24 9.05 0.38
C LEU A 14 15.05 7.69 -0.31
N GLY A 15 14.73 7.68 -1.61
CA GLY A 15 14.57 6.48 -2.41
C GLY A 15 13.13 5.97 -2.59
N LEU A 16 12.14 6.73 -2.15
CA LEU A 16 10.73 6.43 -2.44
C LEU A 16 10.41 6.74 -3.90
N THR A 17 9.50 5.98 -4.50
CA THR A 17 8.99 6.22 -5.86
C THR A 17 7.60 6.84 -5.80
N ASP A 18 7.12 7.38 -6.91
CA ASP A 18 5.72 7.78 -7.05
C ASP A 18 4.78 6.58 -6.89
N TYR A 19 3.66 6.80 -6.18
CA TYR A 19 2.62 5.78 -6.03
C TYR A 19 1.37 6.08 -6.87
N TYR A 20 1.38 7.18 -7.61
CA TYR A 20 0.38 7.47 -8.62
C TYR A 20 0.85 7.03 -10.02
N PRO A 21 -0.07 6.78 -10.97
CA PRO A 21 0.29 6.46 -12.33
C PRO A 21 0.79 7.71 -13.07
N THR A 22 1.99 7.65 -13.66
CA THR A 22 2.57 8.77 -14.42
C THR A 22 2.27 8.68 -15.91
N ILE A 23 1.92 7.51 -16.42
CA ILE A 23 1.63 7.29 -17.83
C ILE A 23 0.13 7.11 -18.00
N VAL A 24 -0.48 8.00 -18.76
CA VAL A 24 -1.88 7.87 -19.17
C VAL A 24 -1.90 7.10 -20.51
N PRO A 25 -2.58 5.97 -20.59
CA PRO A 25 -2.70 5.22 -21.84
C PRO A 25 -3.25 6.10 -22.97
N SER A 26 -2.71 5.96 -24.17
CA SER A 26 -3.23 6.65 -25.36
C SER A 26 -4.63 6.19 -25.75
N ASN A 27 -5.00 4.98 -25.35
CA ASN A 27 -6.34 4.44 -25.52
C ASN A 27 -7.27 4.98 -24.43
N LYS A 28 -8.28 5.76 -24.81
CA LYS A 28 -9.26 6.36 -23.89
C LYS A 28 -10.23 5.37 -23.24
N ASP A 29 -10.26 4.13 -23.73
CA ASP A 29 -11.11 3.07 -23.18
C ASP A 29 -10.47 2.36 -21.98
N VAL A 30 -9.26 2.79 -21.61
CA VAL A 30 -8.53 2.26 -20.47
C VAL A 30 -8.75 3.13 -19.26
N GLU A 31 -9.34 2.56 -18.24
CA GLU A 31 -9.50 3.21 -16.95
C GLU A 31 -8.15 3.31 -16.23
N VAL A 32 -7.72 4.52 -15.96
CA VAL A 32 -6.54 4.77 -15.10
C VAL A 32 -6.96 4.56 -13.66
N ILE A 33 -6.28 3.67 -12.97
CA ILE A 33 -6.51 3.39 -11.56
C ILE A 33 -5.51 4.21 -10.73
N GLU A 34 -5.98 4.81 -9.65
CA GLU A 34 -5.16 5.40 -8.59
C GLU A 34 -4.93 4.35 -7.50
N PRO A 35 -3.81 3.63 -7.50
CA PRO A 35 -3.65 2.45 -6.65
C PRO A 35 -3.74 2.76 -5.16
N THR A 36 -3.25 3.93 -4.74
CA THR A 36 -3.33 4.41 -3.34
C THR A 36 -4.61 5.19 -3.06
N SER A 37 -5.46 5.41 -4.09
CA SER A 37 -6.65 6.27 -3.99
C SER A 37 -6.32 7.64 -3.40
N ARG A 38 -5.17 8.20 -3.76
CA ARG A 38 -4.69 9.55 -3.41
C ARG A 38 -4.45 9.81 -1.93
N ILE A 39 -4.31 8.79 -1.11
CA ILE A 39 -4.12 8.92 0.34
C ILE A 39 -2.70 8.59 0.82
N ASP A 40 -1.73 8.74 -0.03
CA ASP A 40 -0.31 8.59 0.29
C ASP A 40 0.46 9.88 -0.02
N MET A 41 1.53 10.17 0.74
CA MET A 41 2.38 11.34 0.53
C MET A 41 3.13 11.26 -0.81
N MET A 42 3.52 10.05 -1.24
CA MET A 42 4.12 9.82 -2.56
C MET A 42 3.07 9.75 -3.68
N ASP A 43 1.83 10.18 -3.40
CA ASP A 43 0.74 10.40 -4.33
C ASP A 43 0.23 11.84 -4.19
N CYS A 44 -0.85 12.10 -3.48
CA CYS A 44 -1.49 13.42 -3.39
C CYS A 44 -1.65 13.96 -1.96
N SER A 45 -1.45 13.14 -0.96
CA SER A 45 -1.68 13.53 0.44
C SER A 45 -0.56 14.42 0.98
N VAL A 46 -0.87 15.29 1.92
CA VAL A 46 0.10 16.03 2.74
C VAL A 46 0.09 15.56 4.20
N GLY A 47 -0.58 14.44 4.46
CA GLY A 47 -0.63 13.80 5.77
C GLY A 47 0.65 13.06 6.11
N ASP A 48 0.50 12.05 6.94
CA ASP A 48 1.62 11.19 7.32
C ASP A 48 1.97 10.20 6.20
N GLU A 49 3.25 9.84 6.10
CA GLU A 49 3.69 8.72 5.26
C GLU A 49 3.01 7.42 5.69
N THR A 50 2.61 6.61 4.73
CA THR A 50 1.96 5.33 5.02
C THR A 50 2.94 4.25 5.44
N SER A 51 2.40 3.10 5.84
CA SER A 51 3.18 2.01 6.43
C SER A 51 4.24 1.43 5.50
N PHE A 52 3.99 1.37 4.19
CA PHE A 52 5.00 0.88 3.24
C PHE A 52 6.20 1.82 3.15
N SER A 53 5.98 3.13 2.97
CA SER A 53 7.05 4.13 2.92
C SER A 53 7.89 4.10 4.21
N LYS A 54 7.24 4.11 5.38
CA LYS A 54 7.96 4.05 6.65
C LYS A 54 8.71 2.73 6.86
N MET A 55 8.16 1.61 6.40
CA MET A 55 8.84 0.32 6.46
C MET A 55 10.04 0.28 5.50
N PHE A 56 9.90 0.82 4.28
CA PHE A 56 10.98 0.93 3.31
C PHE A 56 12.14 1.77 3.85
N LEU A 57 11.83 2.89 4.50
CA LEU A 57 12.81 3.78 5.13
C LEU A 57 13.33 3.27 6.49
N ASN A 58 12.88 2.08 6.93
CA ASN A 58 13.21 1.50 8.24
C ASN A 58 12.81 2.41 9.43
N TRP A 59 11.75 3.20 9.27
CA TRP A 59 11.18 4.04 10.32
C TRP A 59 10.14 3.30 11.17
N THR A 60 9.61 2.18 10.65
CA THR A 60 8.75 1.29 11.41
C THR A 60 9.09 -0.17 11.15
N ARG A 61 8.67 -1.04 12.07
CA ARG A 61 8.82 -2.49 11.95
C ARG A 61 7.48 -3.16 12.18
N PRO A 62 7.00 -3.96 11.22
CA PRO A 62 5.69 -4.57 11.34
C PRO A 62 5.69 -5.74 12.35
N MET A 63 4.53 -5.94 12.96
CA MET A 63 4.20 -7.16 13.68
C MET A 63 3.76 -8.22 12.65
N PHE A 64 4.56 -9.26 12.48
CA PHE A 64 4.27 -10.33 11.53
C PHE A 64 3.34 -11.39 12.14
N VAL A 65 2.21 -11.63 11.47
CA VAL A 65 1.25 -12.67 11.87
C VAL A 65 1.74 -14.04 11.46
N THR A 66 1.95 -14.92 12.43
CA THR A 66 2.48 -16.29 12.21
C THR A 66 1.48 -17.39 12.56
N ASP A 67 0.41 -17.06 13.30
CA ASP A 67 -0.64 -17.98 13.70
C ASP A 67 -1.94 -17.21 14.01
N SER A 68 -3.01 -17.93 14.32
CA SER A 68 -4.25 -17.32 14.80
C SER A 68 -3.97 -16.48 16.04
N CYS A 69 -4.36 -15.22 16.01
CA CYS A 69 -4.12 -14.28 17.10
C CYS A 69 -5.07 -13.09 17.03
N GLU A 70 -5.02 -12.28 18.06
CA GLU A 70 -5.67 -10.97 18.11
C GLU A 70 -4.62 -9.91 18.44
N LEU A 71 -4.52 -8.87 17.62
CA LEU A 71 -3.55 -7.79 17.77
C LEU A 71 -4.27 -6.47 17.88
N THR A 72 -3.88 -5.68 18.88
CA THR A 72 -4.35 -4.31 19.06
C THR A 72 -3.28 -3.34 18.61
N ILE A 73 -3.64 -2.45 17.68
CA ILE A 73 -2.79 -1.38 17.16
C ILE A 73 -3.39 -0.01 17.48
N LYS A 74 -2.52 0.95 17.73
CA LYS A 74 -2.87 2.36 17.95
C LYS A 74 -2.75 3.13 16.64
N SER A 75 -3.13 4.41 16.70
CA SER A 75 -2.97 5.31 15.55
C SER A 75 -1.57 5.21 14.95
N PHE A 76 -1.51 4.88 13.66
CA PHE A 76 -0.24 4.71 12.95
C PHE A 76 0.60 5.97 12.98
N THR A 77 -0.02 7.14 12.83
CA THR A 77 0.67 8.43 12.86
C THR A 77 1.30 8.77 14.23
N ASP A 78 0.76 8.16 15.31
CA ASP A 78 1.26 8.41 16.68
C ASP A 78 2.33 7.39 17.09
N THR A 79 2.21 6.14 16.65
CA THR A 79 3.02 5.02 17.19
C THR A 79 3.81 4.27 16.13
N GLY A 80 3.42 4.35 14.87
CA GLY A 80 3.97 3.53 13.81
C GLY A 80 3.55 2.05 13.90
N ASP A 81 2.50 1.72 14.67
CA ASP A 81 2.00 0.35 14.80
C ASP A 81 1.45 -0.14 13.45
N VAL A 82 2.01 -1.22 12.94
CA VAL A 82 1.59 -1.84 11.68
C VAL A 82 1.67 -3.36 11.78
N ILE A 83 0.70 -4.04 11.18
CA ILE A 83 0.66 -5.49 11.09
C ILE A 83 1.01 -5.90 9.66
N LEU A 84 1.89 -6.89 9.51
CA LEU A 84 2.20 -7.53 8.24
C LEU A 84 1.55 -8.92 8.21
N VAL A 85 0.83 -9.19 7.11
CA VAL A 85 0.19 -10.48 6.85
C VAL A 85 0.72 -11.04 5.55
N ALA A 86 1.29 -12.23 5.60
CA ALA A 86 1.78 -12.98 4.46
C ALA A 86 1.74 -14.48 4.77
N ASN A 87 1.67 -15.33 3.76
CA ASN A 87 1.80 -16.77 3.95
C ASN A 87 3.26 -17.16 4.29
N THR A 88 4.19 -16.46 3.65
CA THR A 88 5.62 -16.50 3.92
C THR A 88 6.18 -15.09 3.81
N TRP A 89 7.20 -14.76 4.57
CA TRP A 89 7.86 -13.47 4.50
C TRP A 89 9.37 -13.62 4.66
N ASN A 90 10.13 -13.06 3.72
CA ASN A 90 11.60 -13.12 3.72
C ASN A 90 12.26 -12.18 4.75
N ARG A 91 11.46 -11.48 5.57
CA ARG A 91 11.84 -10.50 6.59
C ARG A 91 12.52 -9.25 6.04
N THR A 92 12.32 -8.96 4.77
CA THR A 92 12.71 -7.70 4.14
C THR A 92 11.48 -6.98 3.61
N VAL A 93 11.65 -5.73 3.20
CA VAL A 93 10.59 -4.98 2.49
C VAL A 93 10.37 -5.53 1.08
N PHE A 94 11.35 -6.26 0.53
CA PHE A 94 11.33 -6.78 -0.85
C PHE A 94 10.65 -8.14 -0.92
N ASP A 95 9.34 -8.16 -0.70
CA ASP A 95 8.50 -9.35 -0.75
C ASP A 95 7.07 -8.96 -1.12
N GLU A 96 6.16 -9.92 -1.17
CA GLU A 96 4.74 -9.67 -1.36
C GLU A 96 3.97 -10.00 -0.09
N TYR A 97 3.21 -9.02 0.41
CA TYR A 97 2.49 -9.09 1.67
C TYR A 97 1.36 -8.05 1.72
N TYR A 98 0.57 -8.11 2.79
CA TYR A 98 -0.38 -7.07 3.15
C TYR A 98 0.09 -6.34 4.40
N LEU A 99 -0.09 -5.02 4.42
CA LEU A 99 0.11 -4.17 5.60
C LEU A 99 -1.24 -3.68 6.11
N ILE A 100 -1.41 -3.69 7.42
CA ILE A 100 -2.62 -3.23 8.08
C ILE A 100 -2.21 -2.16 9.09
N GLU A 101 -2.77 -0.95 8.94
CA GLU A 101 -2.54 0.18 9.82
C GLU A 101 -3.87 0.76 10.32
N PHE A 102 -3.86 1.33 11.51
CA PHE A 102 -5.01 2.06 12.04
C PHE A 102 -4.84 3.54 11.79
N TYR A 103 -5.70 4.09 10.92
CA TYR A 103 -5.73 5.50 10.57
C TYR A 103 -6.59 6.30 11.56
N THR A 104 -6.11 7.48 11.94
CA THR A 104 -6.88 8.52 12.64
C THR A 104 -6.71 9.88 11.95
N PRO A 105 -7.75 10.72 11.92
CA PRO A 105 -7.70 12.07 11.33
C PRO A 105 -7.04 13.08 12.28
N THR A 106 -5.93 12.69 12.91
CA THR A 106 -5.23 13.44 13.97
C THR A 106 -3.74 13.57 13.63
N GLY A 107 -3.01 14.31 14.41
CA GLY A 107 -1.56 14.48 14.25
C GLY A 107 -1.22 15.07 12.88
N LEU A 108 -0.32 14.44 12.15
CA LEU A 108 0.11 14.85 10.81
C LEU A 108 -1.00 14.81 9.77
N ASN A 109 -2.05 14.01 9.99
CA ASN A 109 -3.18 13.91 9.06
C ASN A 109 -4.18 15.08 9.17
N THR A 110 -4.09 15.91 10.20
CA THR A 110 -5.10 16.96 10.48
C THR A 110 -5.24 17.95 9.34
N TYR A 111 -4.14 18.32 8.70
CA TYR A 111 -4.17 19.28 7.60
C TYR A 111 -4.93 18.73 6.39
N ASP A 112 -4.66 17.51 6.00
CA ASP A 112 -5.29 16.86 4.86
C ASP A 112 -6.78 16.62 5.04
N VAL A 113 -7.21 16.35 6.28
CA VAL A 113 -8.62 16.19 6.60
C VAL A 113 -9.39 17.50 6.41
N SER A 114 -8.75 18.63 6.74
CA SER A 114 -9.39 19.96 6.72
C SER A 114 -9.22 20.70 5.41
N VAL A 115 -8.02 20.73 4.87
CA VAL A 115 -7.65 21.50 3.68
C VAL A 115 -7.43 20.59 2.47
N GLY A 116 -6.59 19.56 2.64
CA GLY A 116 -6.23 18.65 1.57
C GLY A 116 -5.27 19.25 0.55
N ASN A 117 -5.01 18.51 -0.52
CA ASN A 117 -4.18 18.89 -1.65
C ASN A 117 -4.87 18.47 -2.96
N ASN A 118 -4.91 19.37 -3.96
CA ASN A 118 -5.53 19.09 -5.25
C ASN A 118 -6.94 18.45 -5.16
N ASP A 119 -7.79 18.97 -4.27
CA ASP A 119 -9.13 18.44 -3.95
C ASP A 119 -9.15 17.05 -3.29
N ALA A 120 -7.99 16.45 -3.08
CA ALA A 120 -7.86 15.22 -2.31
C ALA A 120 -7.84 15.54 -0.81
N LYS A 121 -8.73 14.89 -0.05
CA LYS A 121 -8.81 15.01 1.41
C LYS A 121 -8.80 13.64 2.03
N LEU A 122 -8.04 13.48 3.11
CA LEU A 122 -8.05 12.25 3.88
C LEU A 122 -9.42 12.00 4.54
N PRO A 123 -9.72 10.73 4.85
CA PRO A 123 -10.91 10.37 5.62
C PRO A 123 -11.00 11.15 6.93
N ARG A 124 -12.21 11.56 7.30
CA ARG A 124 -12.48 12.37 8.50
C ARG A 124 -12.76 11.53 9.75
N VAL A 125 -12.79 10.23 9.60
CA VAL A 125 -13.11 9.29 10.67
C VAL A 125 -12.05 8.21 10.77
N PRO A 126 -11.80 7.68 11.97
CA PRO A 126 -10.88 6.56 12.15
C PRO A 126 -11.33 5.32 11.37
N GLY A 127 -10.36 4.52 10.94
CA GLY A 127 -10.61 3.26 10.27
C GLY A 127 -9.32 2.48 10.00
N VAL A 128 -9.47 1.24 9.61
CA VAL A 128 -8.35 0.37 9.28
C VAL A 128 -8.09 0.47 7.78
N LYS A 129 -6.85 0.76 7.42
CA LYS A 129 -6.34 0.69 6.06
C LYS A 129 -5.67 -0.66 5.86
N ILE A 130 -5.91 -1.28 4.72
CA ILE A 130 -5.26 -2.51 4.29
C ILE A 130 -4.60 -2.23 2.96
N TYR A 131 -3.29 -2.48 2.88
CA TYR A 131 -2.52 -2.29 1.66
C TYR A 131 -1.99 -3.62 1.14
N HIS A 132 -2.14 -3.86 -0.14
CA HIS A 132 -1.38 -4.89 -0.85
C HIS A 132 -0.05 -4.29 -1.29
N VAL A 133 1.03 -4.96 -0.96
CA VAL A 133 2.40 -4.61 -1.37
C VAL A 133 2.96 -5.75 -2.17
N ASP A 134 3.44 -5.47 -3.39
CA ASP A 134 4.23 -6.40 -4.18
C ASP A 134 5.57 -5.74 -4.53
N ALA A 135 6.46 -5.72 -3.54
CA ALA A 135 7.79 -5.14 -3.64
C ALA A 135 8.86 -6.19 -3.98
N ARG A 136 8.45 -7.32 -4.55
CA ARG A 136 9.40 -8.34 -5.01
C ARG A 136 10.40 -7.74 -5.98
N LEU A 137 11.64 -8.18 -5.89
CA LEU A 137 12.68 -7.79 -6.83
C LEU A 137 12.70 -8.74 -8.03
N ALA A 138 12.99 -8.17 -9.19
CA ALA A 138 13.17 -8.91 -10.42
C ALA A 138 14.47 -8.51 -11.13
N TYR A 139 14.98 -9.39 -11.95
CA TYR A 139 16.07 -9.11 -12.88
C TYR A 139 15.49 -8.59 -14.18
N TYR A 140 16.11 -7.56 -14.73
CA TYR A 140 15.68 -6.91 -15.95
C TYR A 140 16.72 -7.06 -17.07
N LEU A 141 16.22 -7.32 -18.27
CA LEU A 141 16.95 -7.13 -19.52
C LEU A 141 16.57 -5.74 -20.07
N GLY A 142 17.54 -4.82 -20.08
CA GLY A 142 17.24 -3.42 -20.39
C GLY A 142 16.44 -2.74 -19.27
N GLN A 143 15.47 -1.91 -19.66
CA GLN A 143 14.69 -1.13 -18.67
C GLN A 143 13.37 -1.79 -18.27
N ASN A 144 12.79 -2.65 -19.11
CA ASN A 144 11.38 -3.03 -18.96
C ASN A 144 11.10 -4.54 -19.06
N THR A 145 12.06 -5.38 -19.47
CA THR A 145 11.79 -6.81 -19.64
C THR A 145 12.22 -7.59 -18.40
N ILE A 146 11.27 -8.12 -17.66
CA ILE A 146 11.53 -8.99 -16.51
C ILE A 146 12.02 -10.35 -17.02
N LEU A 147 13.22 -10.75 -16.59
CA LEU A 147 13.80 -12.07 -16.85
C LEU A 147 13.38 -13.10 -15.82
N GLY A 148 13.09 -12.66 -14.61
CA GLY A 148 12.67 -13.50 -13.49
C GLY A 148 12.75 -12.78 -12.16
N TYR A 149 12.16 -13.37 -11.15
CA TYR A 149 12.15 -12.81 -9.79
C TYR A 149 13.38 -13.22 -9.01
N CYS A 150 13.86 -12.32 -8.15
CA CYS A 150 14.99 -12.57 -7.23
C CYS A 150 14.60 -13.43 -6.02
N GLU A 151 13.46 -14.08 -6.05
CA GLU A 151 12.99 -14.98 -5.00
C GLU A 151 14.04 -16.06 -4.76
N ASN A 152 14.35 -16.33 -3.50
CA ASN A 152 15.39 -17.28 -3.05
C ASN A 152 16.84 -16.83 -3.21
N GLY A 153 17.11 -15.54 -3.36
CA GLY A 153 18.48 -15.01 -3.36
C GLY A 153 19.33 -15.40 -4.57
N GLY A 154 18.67 -15.86 -5.66
CA GLY A 154 19.35 -16.17 -6.90
C GLY A 154 19.89 -14.89 -7.56
N TYR A 155 21.19 -14.88 -7.87
CA TYR A 155 21.79 -13.85 -8.70
C TYR A 155 21.88 -14.38 -10.15
N SER A 156 21.34 -13.63 -11.11
CA SER A 156 21.58 -13.91 -12.52
C SER A 156 22.72 -13.05 -13.04
N PRO A 157 23.87 -13.62 -13.43
CA PRO A 157 24.96 -12.86 -14.01
C PRO A 157 24.59 -12.22 -15.36
N GLU A 158 23.49 -12.65 -15.95
CA GLU A 158 23.00 -12.13 -17.23
C GLU A 158 22.07 -10.91 -17.03
N ALA A 159 21.63 -10.63 -15.81
CA ALA A 159 20.80 -9.48 -15.52
C ALA A 159 21.62 -8.19 -15.55
N TYR A 160 21.17 -7.23 -16.32
CA TYR A 160 21.82 -5.90 -16.42
C TYR A 160 21.41 -4.99 -15.26
N SER A 161 20.24 -5.22 -14.67
CA SER A 161 19.74 -4.46 -13.54
C SER A 161 18.73 -5.29 -12.73
N PHE A 162 18.45 -4.83 -11.54
CA PHE A 162 17.34 -5.35 -10.74
C PHE A 162 16.59 -4.18 -10.08
N GLY A 163 15.32 -4.40 -9.80
CA GLY A 163 14.44 -3.41 -9.17
C GLY A 163 13.13 -4.05 -8.76
N PHE A 164 12.18 -3.24 -8.35
CA PHE A 164 10.84 -3.73 -8.08
C PHE A 164 10.24 -4.41 -9.32
N ALA A 165 9.63 -5.57 -9.13
CA ALA A 165 8.94 -6.28 -10.21
C ALA A 165 7.72 -5.50 -10.73
N HIS A 166 7.14 -4.68 -9.87
CA HIS A 166 5.99 -3.83 -10.18
C HIS A 166 6.23 -2.42 -9.66
N ASN A 167 5.57 -1.44 -10.28
CA ASN A 167 5.46 -0.09 -9.72
C ASN A 167 4.07 0.49 -10.05
N ASN A 168 3.72 1.61 -9.43
CA ASN A 168 2.42 2.24 -9.64
C ASN A 168 2.38 3.15 -10.86
N SER A 169 3.52 3.45 -11.46
CA SER A 169 3.68 4.52 -12.46
C SER A 169 3.79 4.05 -13.90
N THR A 170 3.95 2.75 -14.17
CA THR A 170 4.21 2.27 -15.53
C THR A 170 3.05 1.52 -16.12
N TYR A 171 2.65 1.98 -17.32
CA TYR A 171 1.83 1.25 -18.27
C TYR A 171 2.71 1.01 -19.49
N ASP A 172 3.54 -0.04 -19.48
CA ASP A 172 4.53 -0.26 -20.52
C ASP A 172 3.94 -0.79 -21.83
N ASP A 173 2.74 -1.39 -21.78
CA ASP A 173 2.02 -1.83 -22.97
C ASP A 173 0.52 -1.57 -22.82
N PRO A 174 -0.11 -0.84 -23.76
CA PRO A 174 -1.56 -0.64 -23.75
C PRO A 174 -2.36 -1.94 -23.93
N ASP A 175 -1.76 -3.00 -24.43
CA ASP A 175 -2.39 -4.32 -24.59
C ASP A 175 -2.05 -5.30 -23.45
N GLU A 176 -0.97 -5.04 -22.68
CA GLU A 176 -0.59 -5.80 -21.49
C GLU A 176 -0.55 -4.89 -20.27
N TYR A 177 -1.72 -4.51 -19.77
CA TYR A 177 -1.82 -3.69 -18.55
C TYR A 177 -1.05 -4.32 -17.42
N GLN A 178 -0.26 -3.50 -16.74
CA GLN A 178 0.24 -3.88 -15.44
C GLN A 178 -0.97 -4.10 -14.53
N LYS A 179 -1.31 -5.35 -14.30
CA LYS A 179 -2.42 -5.75 -13.42
C LYS A 179 -1.99 -5.74 -11.95
N ASN A 180 -0.70 -5.63 -11.72
CA ASN A 180 -0.09 -5.73 -10.39
C ASN A 180 0.60 -4.42 -10.07
N TYR A 181 0.27 -3.86 -8.92
CA TYR A 181 0.86 -2.62 -8.40
C TYR A 181 1.88 -2.93 -7.32
N LEU A 182 2.92 -2.09 -7.22
CA LEU A 182 3.86 -2.12 -6.11
C LEU A 182 3.14 -1.93 -4.78
N TYR A 183 2.20 -0.98 -4.74
CA TYR A 183 1.51 -0.57 -3.54
C TYR A 183 0.08 -0.14 -3.84
N GLN A 184 -0.89 -0.79 -3.21
CA GLN A 184 -2.31 -0.60 -3.50
C GLN A 184 -3.15 -0.61 -2.23
N LEU A 185 -4.01 0.42 -2.06
CA LEU A 185 -5.03 0.42 -1.01
C LEU A 185 -6.19 -0.53 -1.39
N ILE A 186 -6.55 -1.41 -0.46
CA ILE A 186 -7.74 -2.24 -0.57
C ILE A 186 -8.94 -1.45 -0.04
N LEU A 187 -9.93 -1.22 -0.88
CA LEU A 187 -11.11 -0.43 -0.52
C LEU A 187 -12.17 -1.31 0.17
N ASN A 188 -12.76 -0.80 1.24
CA ASN A 188 -13.89 -1.47 1.92
C ASN A 188 -15.08 -1.64 0.97
N ASN A 189 -15.37 -0.63 0.15
CA ASN A 189 -16.47 -0.71 -0.81
C ASN A 189 -15.96 -1.15 -2.19
N SER A 190 -16.14 -2.42 -2.53
CA SER A 190 -15.70 -3.00 -3.81
C SER A 190 -16.42 -2.42 -5.04
N LYS A 191 -17.46 -1.61 -4.85
CA LYS A 191 -18.14 -0.89 -5.95
C LYS A 191 -17.50 0.46 -6.24
N ASP A 192 -16.68 0.96 -5.34
CA ASP A 192 -15.91 2.17 -5.59
C ASP A 192 -14.75 1.85 -6.52
N THR A 193 -14.56 2.66 -7.54
CA THR A 193 -13.42 2.54 -8.44
C THR A 193 -12.21 3.25 -7.83
N GLN A 194 -11.03 2.77 -8.10
CA GLN A 194 -9.78 3.35 -7.55
C GLN A 194 -9.29 4.58 -8.33
N ASN A 195 -10.16 5.25 -9.07
CA ASN A 195 -9.85 6.50 -9.78
C ASN A 195 -10.31 7.77 -9.04
N PHE A 196 -10.55 7.67 -7.74
CA PHE A 196 -11.00 8.78 -6.88
C PHE A 196 -10.22 8.80 -5.56
N CYS A 197 -10.38 9.87 -4.79
CA CYS A 197 -9.81 9.97 -3.46
C CYS A 197 -10.58 9.13 -2.44
N ALA A 198 -9.90 8.24 -1.73
CA ALA A 198 -10.54 7.43 -0.70
C ALA A 198 -11.07 8.30 0.45
N GLY A 199 -12.32 8.06 0.82
CA GLY A 199 -13.02 8.78 1.87
C GLY A 199 -13.42 7.89 3.05
N ASP A 200 -14.27 8.44 3.90
CA ASP A 200 -14.71 7.84 5.16
C ASP A 200 -15.25 6.39 5.02
N ARG A 201 -15.89 6.07 3.89
CA ARG A 201 -16.52 4.77 3.65
C ARG A 201 -15.58 3.69 3.10
N ASN A 202 -14.38 4.10 2.70
CA ASN A 202 -13.41 3.21 2.06
C ASN A 202 -12.46 2.53 3.06
N LEU A 203 -12.45 3.01 4.31
CA LEU A 203 -11.72 2.37 5.39
C LEU A 203 -12.55 1.27 6.04
N PHE A 204 -11.91 0.20 6.47
CA PHE A 204 -12.57 -0.90 7.16
C PHE A 204 -12.85 -0.56 8.61
N ARG A 205 -13.99 -1.06 9.11
CA ARG A 205 -14.46 -0.87 10.48
C ARG A 205 -14.92 -2.18 11.11
N SER A 206 -15.23 -2.14 12.38
CA SER A 206 -15.81 -3.29 13.08
C SER A 206 -17.12 -3.72 12.40
N GLY A 207 -17.20 -5.00 12.07
CA GLY A 207 -18.34 -5.61 11.39
C GLY A 207 -18.28 -5.56 9.86
N ASP A 208 -17.31 -4.85 9.27
CA ASP A 208 -17.11 -4.89 7.83
C ASP A 208 -16.51 -6.24 7.40
N GLU A 209 -16.91 -6.70 6.23
CA GLU A 209 -16.34 -7.89 5.60
C GLU A 209 -15.05 -7.52 4.88
N ILE A 210 -13.93 -8.09 5.34
CA ILE A 210 -12.65 -7.96 4.65
C ILE A 210 -12.63 -8.97 3.50
N PRO A 211 -12.39 -8.53 2.26
CA PRO A 211 -12.39 -9.43 1.11
C PRO A 211 -11.23 -10.44 1.21
N THR A 212 -11.35 -11.54 0.50
CA THR A 212 -10.24 -12.47 0.33
C THR A 212 -9.05 -11.76 -0.28
N LEU A 213 -7.92 -11.76 0.42
CA LEU A 213 -6.69 -11.09 0.01
C LEU A 213 -5.86 -12.00 -0.90
N LYS A 214 -5.78 -11.63 -2.17
CA LYS A 214 -5.09 -12.41 -3.22
C LYS A 214 -3.66 -11.93 -3.40
N LEU A 215 -2.77 -12.85 -3.74
CA LEU A 215 -1.38 -12.56 -4.05
C LEU A 215 -1.14 -12.57 -5.57
N ASN A 216 -0.32 -11.65 -6.06
CA ASN A 216 0.09 -11.60 -7.47
C ASN A 216 0.93 -12.83 -7.86
N ARG A 217 1.72 -13.37 -6.91
CA ARG A 217 2.45 -14.63 -7.08
C ARG A 217 1.54 -15.87 -7.13
N GLY A 218 0.25 -15.68 -6.94
CA GLY A 218 -0.77 -16.73 -6.92
C GLY A 218 -1.16 -17.16 -5.51
N GLY A 219 -2.41 -17.62 -5.38
CA GLY A 219 -3.00 -18.01 -4.12
C GLY A 219 -3.61 -16.85 -3.34
N GLU A 220 -3.94 -17.11 -2.09
CA GLU A 220 -4.64 -16.21 -1.18
C GLU A 220 -3.93 -16.22 0.18
N ILE A 221 -4.13 -15.17 0.95
CA ILE A 221 -3.67 -15.13 2.35
C ILE A 221 -4.43 -16.18 3.17
N ASN A 222 -3.69 -17.03 3.90
CA ASN A 222 -4.24 -18.14 4.68
C ASN A 222 -4.85 -17.70 6.02
N TYR A 223 -5.43 -16.51 6.07
CA TYR A 223 -6.08 -15.98 7.26
C TYR A 223 -7.42 -15.35 6.90
N LYS A 224 -8.45 -15.69 7.70
CA LYS A 224 -9.65 -14.87 7.79
C LYS A 224 -9.35 -13.72 8.73
N ILE A 225 -9.57 -12.49 8.26
CA ILE A 225 -9.26 -11.26 8.98
C ILE A 225 -10.57 -10.57 9.35
N SER A 226 -10.68 -10.10 10.58
CA SER A 226 -11.83 -9.31 11.04
C SER A 226 -11.39 -8.24 12.02
N ILE A 227 -12.16 -7.14 12.10
CA ILE A 227 -11.95 -6.07 13.05
C ILE A 227 -12.91 -6.31 14.21
N SER A 228 -12.38 -6.74 15.38
CA SER A 228 -13.19 -7.08 16.56
C SER A 228 -13.54 -5.84 17.37
N VAL A 229 -12.64 -4.83 17.43
CA VAL A 229 -12.84 -3.55 18.12
C VAL A 229 -12.32 -2.43 17.25
N LEU A 230 -13.04 -1.32 17.20
CA LEU A 230 -12.56 -0.07 16.63
C LEU A 230 -13.04 1.08 17.50
N GLU A 231 -12.09 1.71 18.16
CA GLU A 231 -12.28 2.91 18.98
C GLU A 231 -11.56 4.09 18.32
N PHE A 232 -11.69 5.29 18.86
CA PHE A 232 -10.99 6.45 18.31
C PHE A 232 -9.45 6.36 18.45
N THR A 233 -8.95 5.59 19.40
CA THR A 233 -7.51 5.52 19.75
C THR A 233 -6.84 4.22 19.39
N LYS A 234 -7.60 3.18 19.05
CA LYS A 234 -7.06 1.84 18.76
C LYS A 234 -8.01 1.01 17.90
N ALA A 235 -7.45 0.06 17.19
CA ALA A 235 -8.19 -1.01 16.53
C ALA A 235 -7.65 -2.37 16.96
N THR A 236 -8.55 -3.34 17.16
CA THR A 236 -8.18 -4.73 17.43
C THR A 236 -8.60 -5.59 16.26
N ILE A 237 -7.63 -6.33 15.73
CA ILE A 237 -7.76 -7.11 14.52
C ILE A 237 -7.51 -8.57 14.87
N LYS A 238 -8.46 -9.42 14.48
CA LYS A 238 -8.43 -10.85 14.71
C LYS A 238 -8.02 -11.57 13.43
N PHE A 239 -7.12 -12.50 13.57
CA PHE A 239 -6.62 -13.40 12.52
C PHE A 239 -6.97 -14.83 12.90
N GLU A 240 -7.71 -15.50 12.02
CA GLU A 240 -8.06 -16.92 12.16
C GLU A 240 -7.45 -17.64 10.96
N LYS A 241 -6.52 -18.55 11.23
CA LYS A 241 -5.87 -19.33 10.19
C LYS A 241 -6.89 -20.22 9.49
N ALA A 242 -6.92 -20.18 8.16
CA ALA A 242 -7.81 -20.96 7.31
C ALA A 242 -7.39 -22.44 7.22
#